data_4601c6de0ce585c175beb4f2bce04bb8
#
_entry.id   4601c6de0ce585c175beb4f2bce04bb8
#
_cell.length_a   1.000
_cell.length_b   1.000
_cell.length_c   1.000
_cell.angle_alpha   90.00
_cell.angle_beta   90.00
_cell.angle_gamma   90.00
#
_symmetry.space_group_name_H-M   'P 1'
#
loop_
_entity.id
_entity.type
_entity.pdbx_description
1 polymer ?
#
loop_
_entity_poly.entity_id
_entity_poly.type
_entity_poly.pdbx_seq_one_letter_code
_entity_poly.pdbx_strand_id
1 'polypeptide(L)'
;MIAVEKSDPFSSESHRLVEMLSAELAAITGGNGKSNFTVDAMNGDKALWVLAKNAQGDAIGCGAIRPLTHNIAELKRMFSDRSVAGVGNSLLTFLETSAKEMGYLELRLETRHINHRAINFYEKNGYVRIE
;
A
#
# COMPACT_ATOMS: atom_id res chain seq x y z
N MET A 1 15.33 -4.47 11.49
CA MET A 1 13.98 -4.65 12.03
C MET A 1 13.01 -3.67 11.38
N ILE A 2 11.84 -4.14 11.02
CA ILE A 2 10.82 -3.31 10.37
C ILE A 2 9.59 -3.27 11.28
N ALA A 3 9.11 -2.07 11.59
CA ALA A 3 7.88 -1.89 12.36
C ALA A 3 6.84 -1.24 11.46
N VAL A 4 5.65 -1.81 11.41
CA VAL A 4 4.52 -1.26 10.65
C VAL A 4 3.51 -0.73 11.63
N GLU A 5 3.05 0.51 11.40
CA GLU A 5 2.13 1.16 12.33
C GLU A 5 1.12 2.03 11.61
N LYS A 6 -0.04 2.20 12.22
CA LYS A 6 -1.03 3.18 11.75
C LYS A 6 -0.42 4.56 11.75
N SER A 7 -0.76 5.36 10.74
CA SER A 7 -0.24 6.71 10.63
C SER A 7 -1.26 7.61 9.96
N ASP A 8 -0.90 8.89 9.86
CA ASP A 8 -1.72 9.92 9.26
C ASP A 8 -1.30 10.08 7.80
N PRO A 9 -2.22 9.90 6.83
CA PRO A 9 -1.88 10.07 5.41
C PRO A 9 -1.48 11.51 5.07
N PHE A 10 -1.78 12.48 5.93
CA PHE A 10 -1.39 13.88 5.73
C PHE A 10 -0.05 14.23 6.36
N SER A 11 0.61 13.31 7.06
CA SER A 11 1.90 13.61 7.69
C SER A 11 2.97 13.89 6.62
N SER A 12 4.01 14.63 7.01
CA SER A 12 5.11 14.93 6.09
C SER A 12 5.83 13.66 5.63
N GLU A 13 5.95 12.65 6.49
CA GLU A 13 6.54 11.36 6.14
C GLU A 13 5.69 10.65 5.09
N SER A 14 4.36 10.63 5.29
CA SER A 14 3.45 10.03 4.32
C SER A 14 3.51 10.74 2.98
N HIS A 15 3.50 12.07 3.01
CA HIS A 15 3.57 12.88 1.78
C HIS A 15 4.86 12.57 1.00
N ARG A 16 5.98 12.50 1.69
CA ARG A 16 7.28 12.19 1.06
C ARG A 16 7.24 10.83 0.34
N LEU A 17 6.70 9.81 1.00
CA LEU A 17 6.64 8.47 0.42
C LEU A 17 5.66 8.40 -0.75
N VAL A 18 4.53 9.09 -0.68
CA VAL A 18 3.57 9.15 -1.78
C VAL A 18 4.19 9.83 -3.00
N GLU A 19 4.98 10.89 -2.78
CA GLU A 19 5.68 11.55 -3.89
C GLU A 19 6.71 10.62 -4.53
N MET A 20 7.44 9.85 -3.73
CA MET A 20 8.40 8.87 -4.24
C MET A 20 7.70 7.78 -5.06
N LEU A 21 6.56 7.28 -4.56
CA LEU A 21 5.77 6.29 -5.28
C LEU A 21 5.26 6.84 -6.61
N SER A 22 4.75 8.06 -6.61
CA SER A 22 4.24 8.69 -7.82
C SER A 22 5.33 8.84 -8.87
N ALA A 23 6.54 9.20 -8.44
CA ALA A 23 7.69 9.31 -9.35
C ALA A 23 8.07 7.94 -9.92
N GLU A 24 8.06 6.90 -9.10
CA GLU A 24 8.36 5.55 -9.55
C GLU A 24 7.32 5.05 -10.56
N LEU A 25 6.04 5.28 -10.29
CA LEU A 25 4.97 4.88 -11.19
C LEU A 25 5.05 5.65 -12.52
N ALA A 26 5.38 6.93 -12.47
CA ALA A 26 5.55 7.73 -13.69
C ALA A 26 6.67 7.16 -14.56
N ALA A 27 7.76 6.71 -13.95
CA ALA A 27 8.88 6.10 -14.68
C ALA A 27 8.49 4.77 -15.32
N ILE A 28 7.62 4.00 -14.67
CA ILE A 28 7.20 2.68 -15.17
C ILE A 28 6.09 2.80 -16.20
N THR A 29 5.08 3.64 -15.94
CA THR A 29 3.82 3.61 -16.69
C THR A 29 3.56 4.85 -17.55
N GLY A 30 4.34 5.90 -17.38
CA GLY A 30 4.10 7.17 -18.05
C GLY A 30 3.03 8.04 -17.40
N GLY A 31 2.38 7.55 -16.35
CA GLY A 31 1.43 8.31 -15.55
C GLY A 31 1.93 8.44 -14.13
N ASN A 32 1.29 9.22 -13.29
CA ASN A 32 1.78 9.47 -11.93
C ASN A 32 1.05 8.70 -10.84
N GLY A 33 0.00 7.98 -11.15
CA GLY A 33 -0.74 7.19 -10.16
C GLY A 33 -1.58 7.99 -9.17
N LYS A 34 -1.47 9.31 -9.13
CA LYS A 34 -2.22 10.13 -8.17
C LYS A 34 -3.70 10.21 -8.51
N SER A 35 -4.03 10.08 -9.79
CA SER A 35 -5.41 10.21 -10.26
C SER A 35 -6.34 9.14 -9.69
N ASN A 36 -5.80 8.02 -9.21
CA ASN A 36 -6.59 6.91 -8.69
C ASN A 36 -6.66 6.88 -7.18
N PHE A 37 -6.20 7.94 -6.54
CA PHE A 37 -6.15 8.00 -5.07
C PHE A 37 -6.53 9.38 -4.57
N THR A 38 -7.43 9.43 -3.60
CA THR A 38 -7.75 10.65 -2.87
C THR A 38 -7.61 10.37 -1.38
N VAL A 39 -7.12 11.35 -0.63
CA VAL A 39 -6.96 11.20 0.81
C VAL A 39 -8.31 11.05 1.50
N ASP A 40 -9.35 11.63 0.94
CA ASP A 40 -10.71 11.51 1.49
C ASP A 40 -11.17 10.05 1.53
N ALA A 41 -10.69 9.20 0.63
CA ALA A 41 -11.01 7.78 0.63
C ALA A 41 -10.45 7.06 1.86
N MET A 42 -9.55 7.70 2.59
CA MET A 42 -8.94 7.13 3.79
C MET A 42 -9.68 7.49 5.07
N ASN A 43 -10.80 8.20 4.97
CA ASN A 43 -11.61 8.53 6.12
C ASN A 43 -12.55 7.38 6.48
N GLY A 44 -12.82 7.24 7.79
CA GLY A 44 -13.78 6.26 8.29
C GLY A 44 -13.12 5.04 8.91
N ASP A 45 -13.96 4.24 9.57
CA ASP A 45 -13.51 3.10 10.38
C ASP A 45 -12.99 1.93 9.54
N LYS A 46 -13.32 1.91 8.26
CA LYS A 46 -12.98 0.79 7.37
C LYS A 46 -11.79 1.09 6.45
N ALA A 47 -11.13 2.23 6.68
CA ALA A 47 -9.92 2.61 5.95
C ALA A 47 -8.73 2.64 6.91
N LEU A 48 -7.53 2.37 6.36
CA LEU A 48 -6.32 2.32 7.19
C LEU A 48 -5.13 2.78 6.36
N TRP A 49 -4.34 3.68 6.93
CA TRP A 49 -3.06 4.12 6.37
C TRP A 49 -1.94 3.69 7.32
N VAL A 50 -0.89 3.08 6.78
CA VAL A 50 0.23 2.60 7.58
C VAL A 50 1.55 3.05 7.00
N LEU A 51 2.54 3.18 7.90
CA LEU A 51 3.93 3.39 7.53
C LEU A 51 4.76 2.23 8.06
N ALA A 52 5.78 1.85 7.29
CA ALA A 52 6.81 0.93 7.74
C ALA A 52 8.03 1.75 8.13
N LYS A 53 8.60 1.47 9.27
CA LYS A 53 9.75 2.20 9.80
C LYS A 53 10.91 1.24 10.06
N ASN A 54 12.13 1.76 9.86
CA ASN A 54 13.34 0.99 10.15
C ASN A 54 13.72 1.09 11.63
N ALA A 55 14.86 0.49 12.00
CA ALA A 55 15.31 0.47 13.38
C ALA A 55 15.60 1.88 13.95
N GLN A 56 15.87 2.85 13.06
CA GLN A 56 16.13 4.22 13.45
C GLN A 56 14.86 5.07 13.53
N GLY A 57 13.71 4.49 13.19
CA GLY A 57 12.44 5.20 13.20
C GLY A 57 12.14 5.97 11.93
N ASP A 58 12.92 5.79 10.87
CA ASP A 58 12.68 6.46 9.60
C ASP A 58 11.61 5.73 8.81
N ALA A 59 10.70 6.49 8.20
CA ALA A 59 9.66 5.92 7.35
C ALA A 59 10.29 5.47 6.02
N ILE A 60 10.17 4.18 5.71
CA ILE A 60 10.79 3.56 4.54
C ILE A 60 9.78 2.86 3.63
N GLY A 61 8.52 2.86 3.99
CA GLY A 61 7.47 2.31 3.16
C GLY A 61 6.10 2.73 3.65
N CYS A 62 5.10 2.53 2.82
CA CYS A 62 3.72 2.87 3.16
C CYS A 62 2.75 1.92 2.46
N GLY A 63 1.50 1.95 2.90
CA GLY A 63 0.44 1.21 2.28
C GLY A 63 -0.89 1.58 2.90
N ALA A 64 -1.97 1.19 2.23
CA ALA A 64 -3.31 1.54 2.68
C ALA A 64 -4.32 0.50 2.24
N ILE A 65 -5.42 0.41 2.97
CA ILE A 65 -6.62 -0.27 2.52
C ILE A 65 -7.79 0.70 2.63
N ARG A 66 -8.72 0.59 1.70
CA ARG A 66 -9.97 1.35 1.70
C ARG A 66 -11.12 0.45 1.29
N PRO A 67 -12.36 0.79 1.67
CA PRO A 67 -13.50 -0.05 1.27
C PRO A 67 -13.79 0.07 -0.21
N LEU A 68 -14.01 -1.07 -0.88
CA LEU A 68 -14.67 -1.15 -2.18
C LEU A 68 -16.14 -1.46 -1.98
N THR A 69 -16.42 -2.46 -1.15
CA THR A 69 -17.76 -2.77 -0.67
C THR A 69 -17.64 -3.00 0.84
N HIS A 70 -18.74 -3.33 1.51
CA HIS A 70 -18.69 -3.56 2.96
C HIS A 70 -17.84 -4.78 3.35
N ASN A 71 -17.59 -5.70 2.41
CA ASN A 71 -16.77 -6.90 2.71
C ASN A 71 -15.55 -7.06 1.79
N ILE A 72 -15.28 -6.10 0.89
CA ILE A 72 -14.10 -6.12 0.03
C ILE A 72 -13.31 -4.84 0.23
N ALA A 73 -12.03 -4.96 0.54
CA ALA A 73 -11.13 -3.82 0.66
C ALA A 73 -10.16 -3.79 -0.52
N GLU A 74 -9.67 -2.61 -0.82
CA GLU A 74 -8.68 -2.39 -1.87
C GLU A 74 -7.36 -1.96 -1.25
N LEU A 75 -6.28 -2.62 -1.68
CA LEU A 75 -4.91 -2.19 -1.34
C LEU A 75 -4.54 -1.02 -2.23
N LYS A 76 -3.98 0.03 -1.62
CA LYS A 76 -3.57 1.25 -2.32
C LYS A 76 -2.21 1.70 -1.80
N ARG A 77 -1.47 2.38 -2.66
CA ARG A 77 -0.24 3.10 -2.28
C ARG A 77 0.81 2.24 -1.61
N MET A 78 0.88 0.96 -1.94
CA MET A 78 1.93 0.08 -1.45
C MET A 78 3.27 0.53 -2.03
N PHE A 79 4.21 0.87 -1.15
CA PHE A 79 5.51 1.37 -1.58
C PHE A 79 6.59 1.01 -0.56
N SER A 80 7.76 0.65 -1.08
CA SER A 80 8.99 0.47 -0.30
C SER A 80 10.09 1.27 -0.98
N ASP A 81 10.90 2.00 -0.22
CA ASP A 81 12.07 2.68 -0.77
C ASP A 81 13.22 1.69 -1.01
N ARG A 82 13.02 0.43 -0.65
CA ARG A 82 13.98 -0.68 -0.84
C ARG A 82 15.30 -0.52 -0.12
N SER A 83 15.34 0.34 0.89
CA SER A 83 16.54 0.49 1.73
C SER A 83 16.78 -0.72 2.62
N VAL A 84 15.70 -1.46 2.94
CA VAL A 84 15.76 -2.68 3.76
C VAL A 84 14.92 -3.75 3.08
N ALA A 85 15.42 -4.98 3.06
CA ALA A 85 14.66 -6.09 2.49
C ALA A 85 13.44 -6.43 3.35
N GLY A 86 12.35 -6.84 2.71
CA GLY A 86 11.16 -7.33 3.41
C GLY A 86 10.13 -6.28 3.78
N VAL A 87 10.32 -5.03 3.39
CA VAL A 87 9.36 -3.96 3.72
C VAL A 87 7.99 -4.24 3.09
N GLY A 88 7.95 -4.61 1.82
CA GLY A 88 6.70 -4.92 1.14
C GLY A 88 5.94 -6.05 1.80
N ASN A 89 6.64 -7.13 2.17
CA ASN A 89 6.02 -8.26 2.84
C ASN A 89 5.48 -7.87 4.23
N SER A 90 6.22 -7.06 4.97
CA SER A 90 5.78 -6.60 6.29
C SER A 90 4.52 -5.74 6.19
N LEU A 91 4.49 -4.84 5.21
CA LEU A 91 3.31 -4.01 4.97
C LEU A 91 2.10 -4.86 4.57
N LEU A 92 2.29 -5.79 3.64
CA LEU A 92 1.21 -6.62 3.15
C LEU A 92 0.62 -7.49 4.27
N THR A 93 1.47 -8.12 5.06
CA THR A 93 1.03 -8.94 6.19
C THR A 93 0.22 -8.13 7.19
N PHE A 94 0.71 -6.94 7.53
CA PHE A 94 0.01 -6.06 8.46
C PHE A 94 -1.36 -5.65 7.92
N LEU A 95 -1.42 -5.28 6.65
CA LEU A 95 -2.68 -4.83 6.04
C LEU A 95 -3.66 -5.99 5.87
N GLU A 96 -3.19 -7.18 5.51
CA GLU A 96 -4.05 -8.36 5.41
C GLU A 96 -4.65 -8.72 6.77
N THR A 97 -3.84 -8.71 7.81
CA THR A 97 -4.30 -8.99 9.17
C THR A 97 -5.32 -7.94 9.62
N SER A 98 -5.02 -6.68 9.37
CA SER A 98 -5.91 -5.57 9.74
C SER A 98 -7.25 -5.65 8.99
N ALA A 99 -7.21 -5.97 7.70
CA ALA A 99 -8.42 -6.12 6.91
C ALA A 99 -9.31 -7.22 7.45
N LYS A 100 -8.70 -8.35 7.82
CA LYS A 100 -9.44 -9.47 8.39
C LYS A 100 -10.09 -9.07 9.72
N GLU A 101 -9.36 -8.36 10.56
CA GLU A 101 -9.88 -7.89 11.85
C GLU A 101 -11.02 -6.88 11.68
N MET A 102 -10.98 -6.11 10.59
CA MET A 102 -12.04 -5.15 10.26
C MET A 102 -13.29 -5.81 9.67
N GLY A 103 -13.25 -7.12 9.40
CA GLY A 103 -14.37 -7.86 8.85
C GLY A 103 -14.39 -7.99 7.34
N TYR A 104 -13.33 -7.57 6.66
CA TYR A 104 -13.24 -7.79 5.22
C TYR A 104 -13.01 -9.26 4.92
N LEU A 105 -13.64 -9.74 3.84
CA LEU A 105 -13.52 -11.12 3.39
C LEU A 105 -12.56 -11.26 2.22
N GLU A 106 -12.26 -10.15 1.54
CA GLU A 106 -11.44 -10.17 0.33
C GLU A 106 -10.64 -8.88 0.22
N LEU A 107 -9.41 -9.01 -0.30
CA LEU A 107 -8.58 -7.87 -0.67
C LEU A 107 -8.38 -7.89 -2.18
N ARG A 108 -8.50 -6.74 -2.81
CA ARG A 108 -8.23 -6.54 -4.24
C ARG A 108 -7.24 -5.41 -4.42
N LEU A 109 -6.60 -5.41 -5.57
CA LEU A 109 -5.73 -4.30 -5.97
C LEU A 109 -5.70 -4.22 -7.48
N GLU A 110 -5.33 -3.05 -7.98
CA GLU A 110 -5.10 -2.84 -9.41
C GLU A 110 -3.64 -2.47 -9.62
N THR A 111 -3.06 -2.99 -10.70
CA THR A 111 -1.75 -2.56 -11.17
C THR A 111 -1.74 -2.65 -12.68
N ARG A 112 -0.92 -1.79 -13.31
CA ARG A 112 -0.76 -1.82 -14.76
C ARG A 112 -0.04 -3.10 -15.16
N HIS A 113 -0.43 -3.66 -16.30
CA HIS A 113 0.19 -4.91 -16.78
C HIS A 113 1.68 -4.76 -17.09
N ILE A 114 2.16 -3.54 -17.28
CA ILE A 114 3.59 -3.28 -17.51
C ILE A 114 4.39 -3.16 -16.20
N ASN A 115 3.72 -3.13 -15.06
CA ASN A 115 4.38 -3.06 -13.76
C ASN A 115 4.70 -4.48 -13.27
N HIS A 116 5.71 -5.09 -13.89
CA HIS A 116 6.05 -6.50 -13.65
C HIS A 116 6.51 -6.76 -12.22
N ARG A 117 7.19 -5.79 -11.60
CA ARG A 117 7.63 -5.93 -10.21
C ARG A 117 6.44 -6.10 -9.26
N ALA A 118 5.42 -5.26 -9.40
CA ALA A 118 4.23 -5.34 -8.58
C ALA A 118 3.48 -6.64 -8.82
N ILE A 119 3.28 -7.02 -10.09
CA ILE A 119 2.58 -8.26 -10.44
C ILE A 119 3.30 -9.46 -9.81
N ASN A 120 4.62 -9.54 -9.98
CA ASN A 120 5.39 -10.66 -9.42
C ASN A 120 5.31 -10.70 -7.91
N PHE A 121 5.38 -9.54 -7.25
CA PHE A 121 5.28 -9.46 -5.80
C PHE A 121 3.95 -10.01 -5.30
N TYR A 122 2.84 -9.57 -5.90
CA TYR A 122 1.52 -10.00 -5.44
C TYR A 122 1.24 -11.46 -5.78
N GLU A 123 1.62 -11.91 -6.97
CA GLU A 123 1.44 -13.32 -7.33
C GLU A 123 2.25 -14.25 -6.44
N LYS A 124 3.46 -13.85 -6.09
CA LYS A 124 4.30 -14.60 -5.15
C LYS A 124 3.66 -14.71 -3.78
N ASN A 125 2.86 -13.73 -3.39
CA ASN A 125 2.17 -13.70 -2.11
C ASN A 125 0.75 -14.26 -2.17
N GLY A 126 0.42 -15.00 -3.24
CA GLY A 126 -0.84 -15.72 -3.33
C GLY A 126 -1.99 -14.99 -4.00
N TYR A 127 -1.74 -13.80 -4.52
CA TYR A 127 -2.78 -13.06 -5.23
C TYR A 127 -2.97 -13.62 -6.64
N VAL A 128 -4.20 -13.63 -7.09
CA VAL A 128 -4.60 -14.20 -8.38
C VAL A 128 -5.21 -13.08 -9.23
N ARG A 129 -4.86 -13.06 -10.52
CA ARG A 129 -5.44 -12.09 -11.44
C ARG A 129 -6.92 -12.37 -11.65
N ILE A 130 -7.70 -11.29 -11.72
CA ILE A 130 -9.11 -11.34 -12.10
C ILE A 130 -9.35 -10.31 -13.17
N GLU A 131 -10.33 -10.56 -14.01
CA GLU A 131 -10.71 -9.65 -15.07
C GLU A 131 -11.50 -8.44 -14.53
#